data_bb7143a2d25e9562330010cc59b620b3
#
_entry.id   bb7143a2d25e9562330010cc59b620b3
#
_cell.length_a   1.000
_cell.length_b   1.000
_cell.length_c   1.000
_cell.angle_alpha   90.00
_cell.angle_beta   90.00
_cell.angle_gamma   90.00
#
_symmetry.space_group_name_H-M   'P 1'
#
loop_
_entity.id
_entity.type
_entity.pdbx_description
1 polymer ?
#
loop_
_entity_poly.entity_id
_entity_poly.type
_entity_poly.pdbx_seq_one_letter_code
_entity_poly.pdbx_strand_id
1 'polypeptide(L)'
;MSLVYLMATNLLVMFIVLFTLSHRQLRKIAGYVALIAPIVTSTYFIMKIPDVIRNKFIAVQLPWMPSIDINLDLRLDGLSLMFGLIISLIGVGVFFYATQYLSHSTDNLPRFFIYLLLFMFSMIGIVIANNTILMYVFWELTSISSFLLISYWYNNGESQLGAIQSFMITVFGGLALLTGFIILYIITGTNTITDILNQRNAISRHPLFIPMILMLLLGAFTKSAQFPFHIWLPKAMAAPTPVSAYLHSATMVKAGIFLLFRFTPLLGLSNVCLLYTSD
;
A
#
# COMPACT_ATOMS: atom_id res chain seq x y z
N MET A 1 -15.50 16.37 0.43
CA MET A 1 -14.43 15.87 1.29
C MET A 1 -13.21 15.65 0.42
N SER A 2 -12.06 16.25 0.74
CA SER A 2 -10.84 16.07 -0.05
C SER A 2 -10.12 14.77 0.33
N LEU A 3 -9.23 14.27 -0.53
CA LEU A 3 -8.40 13.08 -0.24
C LEU A 3 -7.59 13.24 1.05
N VAL A 4 -7.20 14.47 1.38
CA VAL A 4 -6.47 14.78 2.61
C VAL A 4 -7.32 14.49 3.85
N TYR A 5 -8.60 14.85 3.83
CA TYR A 5 -9.51 14.53 4.96
C TYR A 5 -9.72 13.03 5.10
N LEU A 6 -9.73 12.27 3.98
CA LEU A 6 -9.79 10.81 4.04
C LEU A 6 -8.58 10.23 4.76
N MET A 7 -7.38 10.69 4.44
CA MET A 7 -6.15 10.26 5.12
C MET A 7 -6.14 10.71 6.59
N ALA A 8 -6.56 11.95 6.86
CA ALA A 8 -6.65 12.48 8.23
C ALA A 8 -7.66 11.70 9.09
N THR A 9 -8.81 11.29 8.56
CA THR A 9 -9.78 10.48 9.32
C THR A 9 -9.23 9.11 9.68
N ASN A 10 -8.46 8.45 8.79
CA ASN A 10 -7.81 7.18 9.12
C ASN A 10 -6.77 7.35 10.25
N LEU A 11 -5.95 8.40 10.19
CA LEU A 11 -5.00 8.73 11.26
C LEU A 11 -5.71 9.06 12.57
N LEU A 12 -6.78 9.83 12.53
CA LEU A 12 -7.56 10.19 13.71
C LEU A 12 -8.14 8.94 14.40
N VAL A 13 -8.73 8.02 13.63
CA VAL A 13 -9.22 6.74 14.18
C VAL A 13 -8.07 5.94 14.79
N MET A 14 -6.90 5.89 14.15
CA MET A 14 -5.73 5.22 14.69
C MET A 14 -5.27 5.85 16.02
N PHE A 15 -5.29 7.19 16.16
CA PHE A 15 -4.99 7.87 17.41
C PHE A 15 -6.03 7.59 18.51
N ILE A 16 -7.32 7.52 18.16
CA ILE A 16 -8.36 7.15 19.12
C ILE A 16 -8.13 5.72 19.62
N VAL A 17 -7.82 4.77 18.72
CA VAL A 17 -7.49 3.39 19.11
C VAL A 17 -6.23 3.33 19.96
N LEU A 18 -5.20 4.16 19.67
CA LEU A 18 -4.00 4.29 20.49
C LEU A 18 -4.34 4.73 21.92
N PHE A 19 -5.28 5.67 22.09
CA PHE A 19 -5.74 6.10 23.38
C PHE A 19 -6.41 4.97 24.20
N THR A 20 -7.06 4.02 23.54
CA THR A 20 -7.66 2.85 24.24
C THR A 20 -6.61 1.93 24.88
N LEU A 21 -5.32 2.00 24.48
CA LEU A 21 -4.24 1.25 25.14
C LEU A 21 -4.07 1.65 26.60
N SER A 22 -4.23 2.94 26.93
CA SER A 22 -4.04 3.48 28.27
C SER A 22 -5.14 3.09 29.24
N HIS A 23 -6.34 2.74 28.74
CA HIS A 23 -7.51 2.47 29.56
C HIS A 23 -8.02 1.04 29.37
N ARG A 24 -7.83 0.20 30.38
CA ARG A 24 -8.19 -1.25 30.34
C ARG A 24 -9.66 -1.50 29.96
N GLN A 25 -10.59 -0.67 30.42
CA GLN A 25 -12.02 -0.78 30.10
C GLN A 25 -12.32 -0.49 28.61
N LEU A 26 -11.56 0.43 27.98
CA LEU A 26 -11.74 0.82 26.61
C LEU A 26 -11.11 -0.16 25.60
N ARG A 27 -10.23 -1.05 26.04
CA ARG A 27 -9.58 -2.05 25.16
C ARG A 27 -10.61 -2.95 24.45
N LYS A 28 -11.71 -3.26 25.11
CA LYS A 28 -12.78 -4.11 24.53
C LYS A 28 -13.49 -3.47 23.34
N ILE A 29 -13.55 -2.14 23.29
CA ILE A 29 -14.21 -1.41 22.19
C ILE A 29 -13.25 -1.02 21.06
N ALA A 30 -11.95 -1.24 21.22
CA ALA A 30 -10.93 -0.86 20.24
C ALA A 30 -11.22 -1.37 18.81
N GLY A 31 -11.74 -2.60 18.70
CA GLY A 31 -12.11 -3.19 17.42
C GLY A 31 -13.28 -2.48 16.74
N TYR A 32 -14.32 -2.14 17.51
CA TYR A 32 -15.47 -1.39 16.97
C TYR A 32 -15.08 0.03 16.57
N VAL A 33 -14.21 0.69 17.32
CA VAL A 33 -13.67 2.01 16.96
C VAL A 33 -12.82 1.90 15.70
N ALA A 34 -11.96 0.90 15.59
CA ALA A 34 -11.13 0.67 14.42
C ALA A 34 -11.96 0.42 13.15
N LEU A 35 -13.13 -0.22 13.26
CA LEU A 35 -14.04 -0.51 12.16
C LEU A 35 -14.59 0.77 11.48
N ILE A 36 -14.59 1.91 12.17
CA ILE A 36 -15.04 3.19 11.61
C ILE A 36 -14.18 3.59 10.39
N ALA A 37 -12.87 3.35 10.46
CA ALA A 37 -11.95 3.75 9.38
C ALA A 37 -12.27 3.08 8.03
N PRO A 38 -12.37 1.74 7.91
CA PRO A 38 -12.69 1.12 6.63
C PRO A 38 -14.13 1.43 6.17
N ILE A 39 -15.11 1.64 7.08
CA ILE A 39 -16.46 2.05 6.71
C ILE A 39 -16.46 3.46 6.08
N VAL A 40 -15.82 4.43 6.74
CA VAL A 40 -15.73 5.80 6.21
C VAL A 40 -14.98 5.82 4.88
N THR A 41 -13.90 5.05 4.78
CA THR A 41 -13.10 4.97 3.57
C THR A 41 -13.87 4.35 2.40
N SER A 42 -14.57 3.24 2.63
CA SER A 42 -15.39 2.59 1.59
C SER A 42 -16.54 3.48 1.14
N THR A 43 -17.23 4.12 2.08
CA THR A 43 -18.30 5.08 1.78
C THR A 43 -17.78 6.24 0.92
N TYR A 44 -16.61 6.77 1.26
CA TYR A 44 -15.98 7.83 0.47
C TYR A 44 -15.73 7.40 -0.98
N PHE A 45 -15.11 6.22 -1.17
CA PHE A 45 -14.82 5.73 -2.52
C PHE A 45 -16.11 5.42 -3.32
N ILE A 46 -17.13 4.84 -2.68
CA ILE A 46 -18.43 4.61 -3.31
C ILE A 46 -19.06 5.94 -3.78
N MET A 47 -19.04 6.98 -2.95
CA MET A 47 -19.56 8.31 -3.30
C MET A 47 -18.78 8.94 -4.47
N LYS A 48 -17.51 8.54 -4.70
CA LYS A 48 -16.68 9.06 -5.79
C LYS A 48 -16.80 8.29 -7.10
N ILE A 49 -17.52 7.17 -7.14
CA ILE A 49 -17.77 6.40 -8.37
C ILE A 49 -18.37 7.27 -9.50
N PRO A 50 -19.45 8.06 -9.28
CA PRO A 50 -20.04 8.85 -10.36
C PRO A 50 -19.11 9.93 -10.91
N ASP A 51 -18.25 10.53 -10.04
CA ASP A 51 -17.30 11.55 -10.45
C ASP A 51 -16.24 10.94 -11.39
N VAL A 52 -15.70 9.78 -11.03
CA VAL A 52 -14.66 9.10 -11.80
C VAL A 52 -15.19 8.52 -13.11
N ILE A 53 -16.41 7.96 -13.15
CA ILE A 53 -17.04 7.47 -14.39
C ILE A 53 -17.22 8.63 -15.40
N ARG A 54 -17.46 9.85 -14.93
CA ARG A 54 -17.56 11.04 -15.79
C ARG A 54 -16.19 11.59 -16.21
N ASN A 55 -15.10 10.80 -16.11
CA ASN A 55 -13.72 11.18 -16.40
C ASN A 55 -13.20 12.37 -15.58
N LYS A 56 -13.75 12.62 -14.40
CA LYS A 56 -13.26 13.61 -13.46
C LYS A 56 -12.24 12.92 -12.53
N PHE A 57 -10.96 13.26 -12.67
CA PHE A 57 -9.98 12.90 -11.65
C PHE A 57 -9.99 13.95 -10.53
N ILE A 58 -9.76 13.50 -9.32
CA ILE A 58 -9.63 14.37 -8.16
C ILE A 58 -8.15 14.40 -7.81
N ALA A 59 -7.52 15.56 -7.93
CA ALA A 59 -6.14 15.78 -7.55
C ALA A 59 -6.07 16.83 -6.43
N VAL A 60 -5.16 16.60 -5.49
CA VAL A 60 -4.85 17.53 -4.41
C VAL A 60 -3.34 17.58 -4.28
N GLN A 61 -2.78 18.79 -4.36
CA GLN A 61 -1.35 19.04 -4.21
C GLN A 61 -1.15 19.93 -2.97
N LEU A 62 -0.35 19.45 -2.03
CA LEU A 62 0.07 20.22 -0.87
C LEU A 62 1.60 20.28 -0.87
N PRO A 63 2.21 21.47 -0.83
CA PRO A 63 3.65 21.60 -0.76
C PRO A 63 4.16 21.03 0.58
N TRP A 64 5.09 20.08 0.52
CA TRP A 64 5.72 19.52 1.72
C TRP A 64 7.20 19.88 1.80
N MET A 65 7.99 19.54 0.77
CA MET A 65 9.40 19.89 0.65
C MET A 65 9.70 20.47 -0.74
N PRO A 66 9.36 21.75 -1.00
CA PRO A 66 9.49 22.35 -2.33
C PRO A 66 10.94 22.36 -2.86
N SER A 67 11.93 22.37 -1.95
CA SER A 67 13.36 22.41 -2.30
C SER A 67 13.85 21.18 -3.09
N ILE A 68 13.16 20.06 -2.98
CA ILE A 68 13.51 18.79 -3.64
C ILE A 68 12.32 18.19 -4.43
N ASP A 69 11.36 19.05 -4.78
CA ASP A 69 10.14 18.69 -5.54
C ASP A 69 9.36 17.52 -4.92
N ILE A 70 9.39 17.40 -3.59
CA ILE A 70 8.56 16.42 -2.88
C ILE A 70 7.33 17.12 -2.37
N ASN A 71 6.21 16.90 -3.05
CA ASN A 71 4.90 17.41 -2.70
C ASN A 71 3.98 16.25 -2.27
N LEU A 72 3.03 16.54 -1.41
CA LEU A 72 1.98 15.61 -1.04
C LEU A 72 0.92 15.62 -2.13
N ASP A 73 1.26 14.99 -3.26
CA ASP A 73 0.42 14.88 -4.43
C ASP A 73 -0.44 13.64 -4.34
N LEU A 74 -1.74 13.85 -4.19
CA LEU A 74 -2.74 12.78 -4.12
C LEU A 74 -3.65 12.87 -5.34
N ARG A 75 -3.90 11.72 -5.98
CA ARG A 75 -4.77 11.60 -7.14
C ARG A 75 -5.69 10.40 -7.03
N LEU A 76 -6.96 10.63 -7.31
CA LEU A 76 -7.97 9.59 -7.44
C LEU A 76 -8.44 9.55 -8.89
N ASP A 77 -8.09 8.47 -9.57
CA ASP A 77 -8.56 8.11 -10.92
C ASP A 77 -9.24 6.73 -10.88
N GLY A 78 -9.63 6.18 -12.04
CA GLY A 78 -10.34 4.89 -12.12
C GLY A 78 -9.57 3.73 -11.51
N LEU A 79 -8.25 3.68 -11.73
CA LEU A 79 -7.39 2.64 -11.16
C LEU A 79 -7.30 2.77 -9.64
N SER A 80 -7.04 3.98 -9.13
CA SER A 80 -7.01 4.26 -7.69
C SER A 80 -8.34 3.96 -7.01
N LEU A 81 -9.46 4.30 -7.67
CA LEU A 81 -10.80 4.04 -7.15
C LEU A 81 -11.06 2.53 -7.02
N MET A 82 -10.75 1.76 -8.07
CA MET A 82 -10.94 0.30 -8.07
C MET A 82 -10.16 -0.36 -6.93
N PHE A 83 -8.86 -0.08 -6.82
CA PHE A 83 -8.04 -0.66 -5.76
C PHE A 83 -8.42 -0.12 -4.38
N GLY A 84 -8.77 1.16 -4.25
CA GLY A 84 -9.25 1.76 -3.01
C GLY A 84 -10.53 1.10 -2.49
N LEU A 85 -11.47 0.77 -3.38
CA LEU A 85 -12.69 0.01 -3.06
C LEU A 85 -12.35 -1.41 -2.58
N ILE A 86 -11.46 -2.12 -3.27
CA ILE A 86 -11.03 -3.47 -2.87
C ILE A 86 -10.44 -3.43 -1.45
N ILE A 87 -9.49 -2.51 -1.19
CA ILE A 87 -8.83 -2.37 0.10
C ILE A 87 -9.83 -2.06 1.21
N SER A 88 -10.74 -1.11 0.98
CA SER A 88 -11.64 -0.64 2.02
C SER A 88 -12.82 -1.59 2.28
N LEU A 89 -13.45 -2.16 1.24
CA LEU A 89 -14.58 -3.08 1.38
C LEU A 89 -14.15 -4.40 2.03
N ILE A 90 -13.03 -4.99 1.58
CA ILE A 90 -12.49 -6.18 2.23
C ILE A 90 -12.02 -5.82 3.64
N GLY A 91 -11.47 -4.61 3.83
CA GLY A 91 -11.14 -4.07 5.14
C GLY A 91 -12.33 -4.10 6.11
N VAL A 92 -13.52 -3.66 5.71
CA VAL A 92 -14.72 -3.73 6.57
C VAL A 92 -14.96 -5.14 7.06
N GLY A 93 -14.95 -6.14 6.16
CA GLY A 93 -15.14 -7.55 6.53
C GLY A 93 -14.06 -8.07 7.49
N VAL A 94 -12.80 -7.76 7.20
CA VAL A 94 -11.65 -8.22 8.01
C VAL A 94 -11.64 -7.57 9.39
N PHE A 95 -11.88 -6.27 9.50
CA PHE A 95 -11.93 -5.58 10.80
C PHE A 95 -13.10 -6.08 11.65
N PHE A 96 -14.26 -6.33 11.04
CA PHE A 96 -15.40 -6.91 11.72
C PHE A 96 -15.09 -8.33 12.22
N TYR A 97 -14.55 -9.20 11.36
CA TYR A 97 -14.15 -10.56 11.73
C TYR A 97 -13.08 -10.56 12.83
N ALA A 98 -12.07 -9.70 12.72
CA ALA A 98 -10.98 -9.59 13.69
C ALA A 98 -11.50 -9.22 15.10
N THR A 99 -12.55 -8.40 15.19
CA THR A 99 -13.17 -7.99 16.45
C THR A 99 -13.74 -9.20 17.21
N GLN A 100 -14.34 -10.14 16.48
CA GLN A 100 -14.88 -11.37 17.07
C GLN A 100 -13.78 -12.41 17.33
N TYR A 101 -12.87 -12.58 16.38
CA TYR A 101 -11.78 -13.56 16.44
C TYR A 101 -10.85 -13.33 17.65
N LEU A 102 -10.54 -12.08 17.97
CA LEU A 102 -9.63 -11.70 19.05
C LEU A 102 -10.37 -11.31 20.35
N SER A 103 -11.68 -11.51 20.44
CA SER A 103 -12.50 -11.09 21.59
C SER A 103 -12.02 -11.65 22.93
N HIS A 104 -11.37 -12.82 22.93
CA HIS A 104 -10.83 -13.48 24.13
C HIS A 104 -9.45 -12.95 24.57
N SER A 105 -8.73 -12.20 23.72
CA SER A 105 -7.38 -11.67 24.02
C SER A 105 -7.41 -10.15 24.26
N THR A 106 -7.98 -9.72 25.39
CA THR A 106 -8.25 -8.30 25.67
C THR A 106 -7.00 -7.41 25.81
N ASP A 107 -5.88 -7.95 26.26
CA ASP A 107 -4.71 -7.13 26.60
C ASP A 107 -3.93 -6.62 25.37
N ASN A 108 -3.86 -7.37 24.29
CA ASN A 108 -3.13 -7.01 23.08
C ASN A 108 -4.04 -6.51 21.94
N LEU A 109 -5.35 -6.50 22.14
CA LEU A 109 -6.34 -6.15 21.12
C LEU A 109 -6.11 -4.77 20.46
N PRO A 110 -5.87 -3.67 21.20
CA PRO A 110 -5.63 -2.36 20.58
C PRO A 110 -4.38 -2.33 19.71
N ARG A 111 -3.28 -3.01 20.11
CA ARG A 111 -2.05 -3.09 19.30
C ARG A 111 -2.32 -3.71 17.93
N PHE A 112 -3.10 -4.80 17.90
CA PHE A 112 -3.49 -5.45 16.66
C PHE A 112 -4.20 -4.49 15.71
N PHE A 113 -5.21 -3.76 16.21
CA PHE A 113 -5.98 -2.83 15.40
C PHE A 113 -5.18 -1.61 14.96
N ILE A 114 -4.23 -1.13 15.76
CA ILE A 114 -3.30 -0.06 15.34
C ILE A 114 -2.46 -0.52 14.14
N TYR A 115 -1.89 -1.73 14.20
CA TYR A 115 -1.09 -2.26 13.11
C TYR A 115 -1.93 -2.50 11.85
N LEU A 116 -3.15 -2.99 12.01
CA LEU A 116 -4.08 -3.22 10.91
C LEU A 116 -4.53 -1.90 10.26
N LEU A 117 -4.81 -0.86 11.06
CA LEU A 117 -5.13 0.49 10.59
C LEU A 117 -3.93 1.13 9.87
N LEU A 118 -2.72 0.99 10.42
CA LEU A 118 -1.49 1.49 9.81
C LEU A 118 -1.27 0.83 8.45
N PHE A 119 -1.52 -0.47 8.35
CA PHE A 119 -1.42 -1.21 7.10
C PHE A 119 -2.46 -0.72 6.06
N MET A 120 -3.73 -0.58 6.47
CA MET A 120 -4.79 -0.06 5.59
C MET A 120 -4.48 1.37 5.12
N PHE A 121 -4.06 2.25 6.02
CA PHE A 121 -3.64 3.62 5.73
C PHE A 121 -2.52 3.65 4.68
N SER A 122 -1.51 2.81 4.86
CA SER A 122 -0.37 2.71 3.93
C SER A 122 -0.79 2.22 2.56
N MET A 123 -1.67 1.21 2.49
CA MET A 123 -2.19 0.69 1.22
C MET A 123 -3.03 1.72 0.46
N ILE A 124 -3.88 2.47 1.17
CA ILE A 124 -4.63 3.58 0.57
C ILE A 124 -3.65 4.65 0.07
N GLY A 125 -2.62 4.97 0.86
CA GLY A 125 -1.58 5.91 0.48
C GLY A 125 -0.88 5.53 -0.83
N ILE A 126 -0.49 4.26 -1.03
CA ILE A 126 0.09 3.78 -2.30
C ILE A 126 -0.85 4.06 -3.46
N VAL A 127 -2.13 3.73 -3.30
CA VAL A 127 -3.12 3.76 -4.39
C VAL A 127 -3.47 5.19 -4.82
N ILE A 128 -3.44 6.15 -3.90
CA ILE A 128 -3.76 7.55 -4.22
C ILE A 128 -2.53 8.44 -4.42
N ALA A 129 -1.30 7.95 -4.16
CA ALA A 129 -0.08 8.72 -4.36
C ALA A 129 0.13 9.03 -5.85
N ASN A 130 0.40 10.29 -6.17
CA ASN A 130 0.79 10.76 -7.50
C ASN A 130 2.24 11.28 -7.55
N ASN A 131 3.00 11.09 -6.49
CA ASN A 131 4.43 11.39 -6.40
C ASN A 131 5.18 10.10 -6.10
N THR A 132 6.30 9.86 -6.80
CA THR A 132 7.08 8.62 -6.69
C THR A 132 7.67 8.41 -5.29
N ILE A 133 8.19 9.48 -4.68
CA ILE A 133 8.75 9.41 -3.31
C ILE A 133 7.64 9.18 -2.29
N LEU A 134 6.50 9.85 -2.43
CA LEU A 134 5.35 9.63 -1.56
C LEU A 134 4.84 8.18 -1.67
N MET A 135 4.75 7.64 -2.89
CA MET A 135 4.40 6.24 -3.14
C MET A 135 5.41 5.30 -2.46
N TYR A 136 6.70 5.57 -2.55
CA TYR A 136 7.75 4.79 -1.89
C TYR A 136 7.64 4.82 -0.36
N VAL A 137 7.37 5.98 0.24
CA VAL A 137 7.16 6.08 1.69
C VAL A 137 6.01 5.18 2.15
N PHE A 138 4.87 5.22 1.46
CA PHE A 138 3.76 4.32 1.77
C PHE A 138 4.08 2.85 1.46
N TRP A 139 4.88 2.58 0.43
CA TRP A 139 5.35 1.24 0.10
C TRP A 139 6.16 0.61 1.25
N GLU A 140 7.10 1.35 1.81
CA GLU A 140 7.88 0.88 2.96
C GLU A 140 7.03 0.80 4.23
N LEU A 141 6.10 1.72 4.42
CA LEU A 141 5.18 1.67 5.56
C LEU A 141 4.30 0.41 5.53
N THR A 142 3.93 -0.10 4.33
CA THR A 142 3.27 -1.41 4.23
C THR A 142 4.19 -2.58 4.60
N SER A 143 5.50 -2.50 4.33
CA SER A 143 6.47 -3.53 4.73
C SER A 143 6.63 -3.56 6.25
N ILE A 144 6.74 -2.40 6.89
CA ILE A 144 6.84 -2.27 8.35
C ILE A 144 5.56 -2.75 9.03
N SER A 145 4.40 -2.29 8.57
CA SER A 145 3.12 -2.67 9.19
C SER A 145 2.80 -4.16 9.01
N SER A 146 3.17 -4.76 7.86
CA SER A 146 3.05 -6.20 7.64
C SER A 146 3.97 -7.00 8.56
N PHE A 147 5.22 -6.55 8.75
CA PHE A 147 6.13 -7.16 9.71
C PHE A 147 5.54 -7.19 11.13
N LEU A 148 4.98 -6.06 11.59
CA LEU A 148 4.35 -5.95 12.91
C LEU A 148 3.11 -6.85 13.04
N LEU A 149 2.34 -7.02 11.96
CA LEU A 149 1.16 -7.88 11.93
C LEU A 149 1.53 -9.38 11.90
N ILE A 150 2.53 -9.77 11.11
CA ILE A 150 2.97 -11.17 11.03
C ILE A 150 3.63 -11.59 12.34
N SER A 151 4.43 -10.72 12.96
CA SER A 151 5.08 -10.95 14.25
C SER A 151 4.16 -10.77 15.46
N TYR A 152 2.85 -10.59 15.27
CA TYR A 152 1.91 -10.35 16.36
C TYR A 152 1.98 -11.43 17.45
N TRP A 153 2.11 -12.71 17.07
CA TRP A 153 2.36 -13.84 17.97
C TRP A 153 3.86 -13.95 18.29
N TYR A 154 4.42 -12.93 18.98
CA TYR A 154 5.87 -12.81 19.25
C TYR A 154 6.48 -13.98 20.03
N ASN A 155 5.68 -14.80 20.72
CA ASN A 155 6.14 -16.00 21.40
C ASN A 155 6.26 -17.22 20.47
N ASN A 156 5.80 -17.13 19.22
CA ASN A 156 5.90 -18.20 18.23
C ASN A 156 7.11 -17.94 17.31
N GLY A 157 8.11 -18.83 17.39
CA GLY A 157 9.32 -18.72 16.58
C GLY A 157 9.09 -18.78 15.07
N GLU A 158 8.09 -19.55 14.61
CA GLU A 158 7.72 -19.58 13.18
C GLU A 158 7.17 -18.24 12.70
N SER A 159 6.33 -17.58 13.52
CA SER A 159 5.81 -16.25 13.24
C SER A 159 6.92 -15.21 13.12
N GLN A 160 7.89 -15.24 14.02
CA GLN A 160 9.02 -14.32 14.00
C GLN A 160 9.93 -14.54 12.78
N LEU A 161 10.28 -15.79 12.48
CA LEU A 161 11.10 -16.12 11.30
C LEU A 161 10.37 -15.73 10.00
N GLY A 162 9.08 -16.01 9.91
CA GLY A 162 8.23 -15.62 8.78
C GLY A 162 8.16 -14.11 8.60
N ALA A 163 8.01 -13.35 9.69
CA ALA A 163 8.00 -11.90 9.68
C ALA A 163 9.33 -11.30 9.20
N ILE A 164 10.47 -11.78 9.74
CA ILE A 164 11.80 -11.32 9.36
C ILE A 164 12.07 -11.61 7.88
N GLN A 165 11.77 -12.82 7.42
CA GLN A 165 12.01 -13.21 6.03
C GLN A 165 11.14 -12.39 5.06
N SER A 166 9.86 -12.20 5.39
CA SER A 166 8.94 -11.36 4.62
C SER A 166 9.46 -9.91 4.54
N PHE A 167 9.88 -9.36 5.66
CA PHE A 167 10.40 -8.00 5.75
C PHE A 167 11.67 -7.82 4.92
N MET A 168 12.66 -8.71 5.07
CA MET A 168 13.92 -8.63 4.32
C MET A 168 13.70 -8.67 2.81
N ILE A 169 12.85 -9.59 2.31
CA ILE A 169 12.58 -9.70 0.87
C ILE A 169 11.82 -8.48 0.36
N THR A 170 10.81 -8.00 1.10
CA THR A 170 10.00 -6.86 0.64
C THR A 170 10.75 -5.53 0.72
N VAL A 171 11.62 -5.32 1.71
CA VAL A 171 12.48 -4.13 1.80
C VAL A 171 13.55 -4.17 0.70
N PHE A 172 14.17 -5.32 0.44
CA PHE A 172 15.09 -5.45 -0.70
C PHE A 172 14.42 -5.03 -2.02
N GLY A 173 13.19 -5.50 -2.27
CA GLY A 173 12.42 -5.07 -3.42
C GLY A 173 12.05 -3.58 -3.39
N GLY A 174 11.77 -3.03 -2.20
CA GLY A 174 11.52 -1.60 -2.03
C GLY A 174 12.74 -0.74 -2.36
N LEU A 175 13.95 -1.15 -1.98
CA LEU A 175 15.19 -0.47 -2.36
C LEU A 175 15.42 -0.49 -3.88
N ALA A 176 15.10 -1.62 -4.53
CA ALA A 176 15.12 -1.69 -5.99
C ALA A 176 14.10 -0.72 -6.61
N LEU A 177 12.87 -0.67 -6.08
CA LEU A 177 11.84 0.27 -6.52
C LEU A 177 12.30 1.73 -6.37
N LEU A 178 12.91 2.08 -5.24
CA LEU A 178 13.49 3.41 -5.02
C LEU A 178 14.54 3.75 -6.07
N THR A 179 15.44 2.80 -6.37
CA THR A 179 16.44 2.97 -7.43
C THR A 179 15.77 3.24 -8.77
N GLY A 180 14.70 2.50 -9.11
CA GLY A 180 13.91 2.75 -10.31
C GLY A 180 13.29 4.15 -10.35
N PHE A 181 12.78 4.64 -9.23
CA PHE A 181 12.22 6.00 -9.11
C PHE A 181 13.30 7.08 -9.20
N ILE A 182 14.49 6.86 -8.63
CA ILE A 182 15.63 7.78 -8.77
C ILE A 182 16.06 7.87 -10.24
N ILE A 183 16.12 6.74 -10.95
CA ILE A 183 16.46 6.75 -12.38
C ILE A 183 15.39 7.52 -13.18
N LEU A 184 14.10 7.33 -12.87
CA LEU A 184 13.01 8.09 -13.48
C LEU A 184 13.20 9.59 -13.25
N TYR A 185 13.51 10.00 -12.03
CA TYR A 185 13.78 11.41 -11.71
C TYR A 185 14.97 11.98 -12.48
N ILE A 186 16.07 11.22 -12.61
CA ILE A 186 17.25 11.62 -13.38
C ILE A 186 16.88 11.87 -14.86
N ILE A 187 16.00 11.05 -15.44
CA ILE A 187 15.58 11.16 -16.83
C ILE A 187 14.60 12.30 -17.05
N THR A 188 13.63 12.48 -16.14
CA THR A 188 12.46 13.35 -16.35
C THR A 188 12.55 14.70 -15.63
N GLY A 189 13.38 14.79 -14.57
CA GLY A 189 13.48 15.98 -13.72
C GLY A 189 12.27 16.20 -12.80
N THR A 190 11.32 15.24 -12.70
CA THR A 190 10.10 15.37 -11.87
C THR A 190 9.80 14.10 -11.11
N ASN A 191 9.17 14.24 -9.94
CA ASN A 191 8.66 13.14 -9.12
C ASN A 191 7.15 12.90 -9.32
N THR A 192 6.46 13.75 -10.08
CA THR A 192 5.01 13.60 -10.32
C THR A 192 4.75 12.50 -11.33
N ILE A 193 4.04 11.45 -10.93
CA ILE A 193 3.79 10.25 -11.77
C ILE A 193 3.07 10.63 -13.07
N THR A 194 2.12 11.55 -13.01
CA THR A 194 1.40 12.02 -14.22
C THR A 194 2.35 12.63 -15.24
N ASP A 195 3.31 13.46 -14.81
CA ASP A 195 4.25 14.15 -15.70
C ASP A 195 5.30 13.19 -16.26
N ILE A 196 5.72 12.21 -15.44
CA ILE A 196 6.57 11.10 -15.88
C ILE A 196 5.89 10.33 -17.02
N LEU A 197 4.62 9.94 -16.85
CA LEU A 197 3.87 9.19 -17.86
C LEU A 197 3.64 10.00 -19.16
N ASN A 198 3.52 11.32 -19.07
CA ASN A 198 3.42 12.21 -20.24
C ASN A 198 4.74 12.22 -21.05
N GLN A 199 5.88 12.03 -20.40
CA GLN A 199 7.22 12.00 -21.04
C GLN A 199 7.64 10.60 -21.52
N ARG A 200 6.73 9.62 -21.57
CA ARG A 200 7.01 8.21 -21.89
C ARG A 200 7.89 8.00 -23.13
N ASN A 201 7.69 8.77 -24.19
CA ASN A 201 8.45 8.63 -25.44
C ASN A 201 9.92 9.08 -25.31
N ALA A 202 10.20 10.06 -24.46
CA ALA A 202 11.56 10.48 -24.14
C ALA A 202 12.26 9.43 -23.26
N ILE A 203 11.55 8.92 -22.25
CA ILE A 203 12.04 7.90 -21.33
C ILE A 203 12.42 6.62 -22.10
N SER A 204 11.58 6.14 -23.03
CA SER A 204 11.82 4.91 -23.79
C SER A 204 13.07 4.93 -24.68
N ARG A 205 13.55 6.11 -25.06
CA ARG A 205 14.75 6.28 -25.87
C ARG A 205 16.04 6.47 -25.04
N HIS A 206 15.89 6.60 -23.73
CA HIS A 206 17.04 6.86 -22.85
C HIS A 206 17.84 5.58 -22.55
N PRO A 207 19.19 5.61 -22.50
CA PRO A 207 20.02 4.44 -22.22
C PRO A 207 19.68 3.73 -20.89
N LEU A 208 19.22 4.49 -19.87
CA LEU A 208 18.83 3.94 -18.56
C LEU A 208 17.41 3.35 -18.55
N PHE A 209 16.71 3.27 -19.68
CA PHE A 209 15.34 2.75 -19.74
C PHE A 209 15.24 1.30 -19.26
N ILE A 210 16.09 0.41 -19.76
CA ILE A 210 16.09 -1.01 -19.39
C ILE A 210 16.44 -1.22 -17.90
N PRO A 211 17.55 -0.65 -17.36
CA PRO A 211 17.82 -0.72 -15.93
C PRO A 211 16.66 -0.22 -15.06
N MET A 212 16.05 0.89 -15.44
CA MET A 212 14.90 1.46 -14.73
C MET A 212 13.72 0.48 -14.68
N ILE A 213 13.33 -0.11 -15.82
CA ILE A 213 12.25 -1.09 -15.88
C ILE A 213 12.56 -2.31 -15.00
N LEU A 214 13.78 -2.85 -15.08
CA LEU A 214 14.18 -4.00 -14.28
C LEU A 214 14.06 -3.71 -12.78
N MET A 215 14.44 -2.52 -12.33
CA MET A 215 14.32 -2.11 -10.92
C MET A 215 12.84 -1.96 -10.49
N LEU A 216 11.98 -1.39 -11.34
CA LEU A 216 10.54 -1.30 -11.07
C LEU A 216 9.89 -2.69 -11.00
N LEU A 217 10.21 -3.59 -11.94
CA LEU A 217 9.73 -4.97 -11.97
C LEU A 217 10.19 -5.75 -10.75
N LEU A 218 11.46 -5.60 -10.34
CA LEU A 218 11.99 -6.25 -9.15
C LEU A 218 11.21 -5.83 -7.89
N GLY A 219 10.94 -4.53 -7.74
CA GLY A 219 10.11 -4.02 -6.66
C GLY A 219 8.69 -4.58 -6.67
N ALA A 220 8.04 -4.64 -7.84
CA ALA A 220 6.72 -5.21 -7.99
C ALA A 220 6.68 -6.72 -7.69
N PHE A 221 7.64 -7.49 -8.20
CA PHE A 221 7.69 -8.95 -8.09
C PHE A 221 7.97 -9.43 -6.67
N THR A 222 8.84 -8.74 -5.94
CA THR A 222 9.08 -9.07 -4.53
C THR A 222 7.83 -8.89 -3.67
N LYS A 223 7.09 -7.80 -3.87
CA LYS A 223 5.86 -7.51 -3.14
C LYS A 223 4.72 -8.42 -3.54
N SER A 224 4.62 -8.77 -4.84
CA SER A 224 3.59 -9.67 -5.37
C SER A 224 3.93 -11.15 -5.23
N ALA A 225 5.01 -11.49 -4.54
CA ALA A 225 5.47 -12.86 -4.33
C ALA A 225 5.59 -13.66 -5.65
N GLN A 226 6.07 -13.01 -6.71
CA GLN A 226 6.36 -13.68 -7.99
C GLN A 226 7.64 -14.51 -7.88
N PHE A 227 7.76 -15.55 -8.71
CA PHE A 227 8.99 -16.32 -8.77
C PHE A 227 10.18 -15.41 -9.15
N PRO A 228 11.35 -15.52 -8.49
CA PRO A 228 11.72 -16.47 -7.42
C PRO A 228 11.42 -15.97 -5.98
N PHE A 229 10.79 -14.80 -5.80
CA PHE A 229 10.61 -14.14 -4.51
C PHE A 229 9.37 -14.62 -3.71
N HIS A 230 8.70 -15.69 -4.14
CA HIS A 230 7.48 -16.21 -3.50
C HIS A 230 7.70 -16.88 -2.14
N ILE A 231 8.95 -17.19 -1.78
CA ILE A 231 9.31 -18.01 -0.61
C ILE A 231 8.91 -17.38 0.75
N TRP A 232 8.69 -16.07 0.80
CA TRP A 232 8.25 -15.40 2.03
C TRP A 232 6.74 -15.60 2.30
N LEU A 233 5.93 -15.75 1.25
CA LEU A 233 4.48 -15.76 1.35
C LEU A 233 3.93 -16.94 2.20
N PRO A 234 4.36 -18.22 2.00
CA PRO A 234 3.92 -19.32 2.84
C PRO A 234 4.29 -19.16 4.31
N LYS A 235 5.47 -18.62 4.61
CA LYS A 235 5.92 -18.38 5.99
C LYS A 235 5.19 -17.22 6.65
N ALA A 236 4.77 -16.23 5.90
CA ALA A 236 3.97 -15.12 6.39
C ALA A 236 2.55 -15.57 6.80
N MET A 237 2.08 -16.75 6.35
CA MET A 237 0.79 -17.32 6.78
C MET A 237 0.75 -17.76 8.25
N ALA A 238 1.88 -17.75 8.97
CA ALA A 238 1.91 -17.93 10.43
C ALA A 238 1.26 -16.77 11.21
N ALA A 239 0.87 -15.69 10.53
CA ALA A 239 0.11 -14.57 11.06
C ALA A 239 -1.32 -14.98 11.49
N PRO A 240 -1.99 -14.19 12.38
CA PRO A 240 -3.41 -14.40 12.68
C PRO A 240 -4.27 -14.44 11.41
N THR A 241 -5.30 -15.29 11.40
CA THR A 241 -6.15 -15.52 10.21
C THR A 241 -6.68 -14.22 9.56
N PRO A 242 -7.23 -13.22 10.31
CA PRO A 242 -7.69 -11.97 9.70
C PRO A 242 -6.56 -11.19 9.01
N VAL A 243 -5.32 -11.28 9.52
CA VAL A 243 -4.15 -10.66 8.90
C VAL A 243 -3.82 -11.34 7.59
N SER A 244 -3.71 -12.67 7.58
CA SER A 244 -3.41 -13.45 6.37
C SER A 244 -4.45 -13.20 5.28
N ALA A 245 -5.73 -13.15 5.64
CA ALA A 245 -6.81 -12.82 4.70
C ALA A 245 -6.67 -11.40 4.10
N TYR A 246 -6.29 -10.42 4.90
CA TYR A 246 -6.18 -9.02 4.41
C TYR A 246 -4.90 -8.78 3.63
N LEU A 247 -3.73 -9.16 4.18
CA LEU A 247 -2.44 -8.89 3.57
C LEU A 247 -2.26 -9.66 2.25
N HIS A 248 -2.55 -10.96 2.28
CA HIS A 248 -2.11 -11.84 1.19
C HIS A 248 -3.15 -11.96 0.08
N SER A 249 -4.45 -12.00 0.40
CA SER A 249 -5.49 -12.13 -0.63
C SER A 249 -5.90 -10.80 -1.24
N ALA A 250 -6.01 -9.73 -0.44
CA ALA A 250 -6.70 -8.51 -0.86
C ALA A 250 -5.79 -7.32 -1.15
N THR A 251 -4.62 -7.21 -0.49
CA THR A 251 -3.95 -5.92 -0.45
C THR A 251 -2.46 -5.96 -0.78
N MET A 252 -1.59 -6.49 0.10
CA MET A 252 -0.13 -6.36 -0.04
C MET A 252 0.41 -6.93 -1.35
N VAL A 253 0.01 -8.15 -1.70
CA VAL A 253 0.43 -8.83 -2.93
C VAL A 253 -0.06 -8.05 -4.16
N LYS A 254 -1.22 -7.42 -4.07
CA LYS A 254 -1.79 -6.63 -5.15
C LYS A 254 -1.18 -5.23 -5.30
N ALA A 255 -0.40 -4.75 -4.33
CA ALA A 255 0.34 -3.50 -4.46
C ALA A 255 1.34 -3.54 -5.63
N GLY A 256 2.04 -4.66 -5.83
CA GLY A 256 2.92 -4.83 -6.98
C GLY A 256 2.16 -4.84 -8.31
N ILE A 257 0.99 -5.50 -8.36
CA ILE A 257 0.11 -5.48 -9.53
C ILE A 257 -0.39 -4.05 -9.81
N PHE A 258 -0.79 -3.31 -8.77
CA PHE A 258 -1.17 -1.90 -8.89
C PHE A 258 -0.05 -1.06 -9.49
N LEU A 259 1.20 -1.25 -9.03
CA LEU A 259 2.37 -0.55 -9.56
C LEU A 259 2.54 -0.83 -11.06
N LEU A 260 2.43 -2.10 -11.48
CA LEU A 260 2.53 -2.47 -12.89
C LEU A 260 1.43 -1.82 -13.73
N PHE A 261 0.19 -1.84 -13.27
CA PHE A 261 -0.91 -1.16 -13.97
C PHE A 261 -0.70 0.36 -14.05
N ARG A 262 -0.20 0.99 -12.96
CA ARG A 262 0.08 2.43 -12.95
C ARG A 262 1.15 2.81 -13.96
N PHE A 263 2.18 1.99 -14.13
CA PHE A 263 3.29 2.23 -15.05
C PHE A 263 3.16 1.48 -16.39
N THR A 264 2.02 0.83 -16.67
CA THR A 264 1.74 0.17 -17.98
C THR A 264 2.06 1.05 -19.19
N PRO A 265 1.79 2.39 -19.21
CA PRO A 265 2.13 3.23 -20.36
C PRO A 265 3.63 3.31 -20.66
N LEU A 266 4.49 3.06 -19.65
CA LEU A 266 5.94 2.98 -19.82
C LEU A 266 6.39 1.54 -20.13
N LEU A 267 5.85 0.57 -19.40
CA LEU A 267 6.22 -0.85 -19.50
C LEU A 267 5.86 -1.41 -20.89
N GLY A 268 4.71 -1.04 -21.44
CA GLY A 268 4.25 -1.49 -22.77
C GLY A 268 5.09 -1.00 -23.96
N LEU A 269 6.03 -0.06 -23.73
CA LEU A 269 6.99 0.39 -24.73
C LEU A 269 8.28 -0.47 -24.79
N SER A 270 8.44 -1.41 -23.86
CA SER A 270 9.61 -2.29 -23.81
C SER A 270 9.34 -3.64 -24.45
N ASN A 271 10.19 -4.04 -25.39
CA ASN A 271 10.18 -5.41 -25.95
C ASN A 271 10.38 -6.49 -24.87
N VAL A 272 11.01 -6.14 -23.75
CA VAL A 272 11.23 -7.03 -22.60
C VAL A 272 9.90 -7.39 -21.92
N CYS A 273 8.96 -6.45 -21.83
CA CYS A 273 7.63 -6.71 -21.27
C CYS A 273 6.74 -7.53 -22.23
N LEU A 274 6.90 -7.33 -23.55
CA LEU A 274 6.15 -8.06 -24.57
C LEU A 274 6.56 -9.53 -24.64
N LEU A 275 7.81 -9.88 -24.32
CA LEU A 275 8.27 -11.28 -24.25
C LEU A 275 7.52 -12.11 -23.18
N TYR A 276 6.97 -11.47 -22.15
CA TYR A 276 6.18 -12.17 -21.11
C TYR A 276 4.67 -12.21 -21.39
N THR A 277 4.21 -11.49 -22.40
CA THR A 277 2.76 -11.35 -22.71
C THR A 277 2.40 -11.86 -24.10
N SER A 278 3.35 -12.43 -24.85
CA SER A 278 3.18 -12.85 -26.25
C SER A 278 2.93 -14.33 -26.44
N ASP A 279 2.44 -15.05 -25.42
CA ASP A 279 1.93 -16.42 -25.56
C ASP A 279 0.41 -16.46 -25.43
#